data_9fed76b8b9280503f4581af73b61370e
#
_entry.id   9fed76b8b9280503f4581af73b61370e
#
_cell.length_a   1.000
_cell.length_b   1.000
_cell.length_c   1.000
_cell.angle_alpha   90.00
_cell.angle_beta   90.00
_cell.angle_gamma   90.00
#
_symmetry.space_group_name_H-M   'P 1'
#
loop_
_entity.id
_entity.type
_entity.pdbx_description
1 polymer ?
#
loop_
_entity_poly.entity_id
_entity_poly.type
_entity_poly.pdbx_seq_one_letter_code
_entity_poly.pdbx_strand_id
1 'polypeptide(L)'
;MAPTEQTFSTFSPEQAAAYAKARGSGYSPVLYQAILDYHSEHPRDVLLDVGSGPGTVVFDILSYFKRAYGCDTGFQMIEQAKQAATEGGFSKEQVVFKGSAAEQCADARSTCQGEVDVITVAMAAHWFDMSAFYKAAAKSLRPGGTLAIWTCSSMFVHPSVPNREKIQDILSDLEDGMLAPHVEEGNTISRNADRDLELPWDDVTSRGLFGEGSFKRVDWDLHGIPSAPKGGDGTPGPFLHEREATISEMEQTLSSASVVIRWRGANPDQALTDEDVVTVTARRLQEVMGVSEKPSLGHSTTLLLLRR
;
A
#
# COMPACT_ATOMS: atom_id res chain seq x y z
N MET A 1 12.29 16.69 9.66
CA MET A 1 12.15 15.33 10.18
C MET A 1 10.94 14.76 9.50
N ALA A 2 11.09 13.64 8.81
CA ALA A 2 9.95 12.94 8.22
C ALA A 2 8.93 12.59 9.32
N PRO A 3 7.63 12.66 9.05
CA PRO A 3 6.61 12.25 10.00
C PRO A 3 6.76 10.74 10.25
N THR A 4 7.12 10.37 11.46
CA THR A 4 7.22 8.97 11.84
C THR A 4 5.80 8.43 12.01
N GLU A 5 5.36 7.52 11.15
CA GLU A 5 4.08 6.83 11.30
C GLU A 5 4.03 6.09 12.64
N GLN A 6 3.10 6.46 13.50
CA GLN A 6 2.93 5.85 14.82
C GLN A 6 1.69 4.96 14.92
N THR A 7 0.72 5.16 14.04
CA THR A 7 -0.58 4.45 14.11
C THR A 7 -0.40 2.94 14.05
N PHE A 8 0.35 2.46 13.05
CA PHE A 8 0.53 1.01 12.83
C PHE A 8 1.57 0.39 13.77
N SER A 9 2.53 1.18 14.26
CA SER A 9 3.58 0.71 15.18
C SER A 9 3.04 0.38 16.57
N THR A 10 1.87 0.94 16.95
CA THR A 10 1.24 0.79 18.27
C THR A 10 0.05 -0.18 18.26
N PHE A 11 -0.21 -0.88 17.18
CA PHE A 11 -1.33 -1.82 17.09
C PHE A 11 -1.30 -2.90 18.16
N SER A 12 -2.48 -3.24 18.69
CA SER A 12 -2.69 -4.49 19.43
C SER A 12 -2.67 -5.69 18.47
N PRO A 13 -2.53 -6.94 18.97
CA PRO A 13 -2.66 -8.14 18.16
C PRO A 13 -3.99 -8.19 17.37
N GLU A 14 -5.09 -7.79 18.00
CA GLU A 14 -6.43 -7.79 17.40
C GLU A 14 -6.55 -6.75 16.28
N GLN A 15 -5.96 -5.56 16.48
CA GLN A 15 -5.91 -4.51 15.46
C GLN A 15 -5.08 -4.94 14.26
N ALA A 16 -3.93 -5.55 14.48
CA ALA A 16 -3.07 -6.07 13.40
C ALA A 16 -3.77 -7.20 12.61
N ALA A 17 -4.48 -8.11 13.29
CA ALA A 17 -5.25 -9.17 12.65
C ALA A 17 -6.43 -8.60 11.84
N ALA A 18 -7.15 -7.60 12.37
CA ALA A 18 -8.23 -6.92 11.67
C ALA A 18 -7.71 -6.18 10.42
N TYR A 19 -6.58 -5.50 10.54
CA TYR A 19 -5.89 -4.84 9.42
C TYR A 19 -5.48 -5.85 8.34
N ALA A 20 -4.83 -6.96 8.71
CA ALA A 20 -4.43 -8.01 7.79
C ALA A 20 -5.63 -8.57 7.02
N LYS A 21 -6.76 -8.81 7.71
CA LYS A 21 -8.01 -9.26 7.10
C LYS A 21 -8.59 -8.22 6.13
N ALA A 22 -8.60 -6.94 6.49
CA ALA A 22 -9.15 -5.87 5.66
C ALA A 22 -8.32 -5.62 4.39
N ARG A 23 -7.01 -5.90 4.44
CA ARG A 23 -6.05 -5.71 3.34
C ARG A 23 -5.66 -7.00 2.60
N GLY A 24 -6.24 -8.15 2.98
CA GLY A 24 -5.82 -9.49 2.55
C GLY A 24 -6.09 -9.86 1.09
N SER A 25 -6.66 -8.96 0.25
CA SER A 25 -6.89 -9.24 -1.17
C SER A 25 -5.63 -9.13 -2.05
N GLY A 26 -4.49 -8.73 -1.48
CA GLY A 26 -3.26 -8.51 -2.25
C GLY A 26 -3.35 -7.34 -3.26
N TYR A 27 -2.41 -7.29 -4.18
CA TYR A 27 -2.38 -6.30 -5.27
C TYR A 27 -2.62 -6.96 -6.62
N SER A 28 -2.94 -6.16 -7.64
CA SER A 28 -3.20 -6.66 -8.99
C SER A 28 -2.00 -7.44 -9.56
N PRO A 29 -2.22 -8.63 -10.16
CA PRO A 29 -1.17 -9.33 -10.90
C PRO A 29 -0.52 -8.48 -12.00
N VAL A 30 -1.25 -7.52 -12.58
CA VAL A 30 -0.73 -6.60 -13.61
C VAL A 30 0.33 -5.67 -13.02
N LEU A 31 0.15 -5.20 -11.77
CA LEU A 31 1.15 -4.39 -11.05
C LEU A 31 2.43 -5.22 -10.83
N TYR A 32 2.30 -6.43 -10.32
CA TYR A 32 3.44 -7.32 -10.11
C TYR A 32 4.14 -7.67 -11.42
N GLN A 33 3.38 -7.91 -12.50
CA GLN A 33 3.96 -8.17 -13.81
C GLN A 33 4.77 -6.97 -14.31
N ALA A 34 4.30 -5.73 -14.11
CA ALA A 34 5.04 -4.53 -14.49
C ALA A 34 6.39 -4.41 -13.75
N ILE A 35 6.44 -4.81 -12.47
CA ILE A 35 7.70 -4.88 -11.70
C ILE A 35 8.63 -5.95 -12.28
N LEU A 36 8.10 -7.15 -12.53
CA LEU A 36 8.87 -8.27 -13.06
C LEU A 36 9.39 -8.02 -14.48
N ASP A 37 8.62 -7.35 -15.32
CA ASP A 37 9.01 -6.95 -16.67
C ASP A 37 10.13 -5.90 -16.65
N TYR A 38 10.01 -4.91 -15.74
CA TYR A 38 11.08 -3.92 -15.56
C TYR A 38 12.38 -4.58 -15.07
N HIS A 39 12.30 -5.64 -14.27
CA HIS A 39 13.44 -6.39 -13.73
C HIS A 39 13.90 -7.54 -14.64
N SER A 40 13.31 -7.75 -15.81
CA SER A 40 13.34 -8.99 -16.62
C SER A 40 14.73 -9.56 -16.95
N GLU A 41 15.75 -8.70 -17.11
CA GLU A 41 17.10 -9.11 -17.51
C GLU A 41 18.03 -9.46 -16.33
N HIS A 42 17.50 -9.47 -15.10
CA HIS A 42 18.28 -9.64 -13.88
C HIS A 42 17.85 -10.87 -13.07
N PRO A 43 18.75 -11.41 -12.21
CA PRO A 43 18.41 -12.53 -11.32
C PRO A 43 17.24 -12.20 -10.38
N ARG A 44 16.48 -13.21 -10.01
CA ARG A 44 15.37 -13.15 -9.05
C ARG A 44 15.63 -14.10 -7.88
N ASP A 45 16.77 -13.93 -7.22
CA ASP A 45 17.14 -14.77 -6.09
C ASP A 45 16.53 -14.28 -4.79
N VAL A 46 16.57 -12.95 -4.58
CA VAL A 46 16.24 -12.34 -3.29
C VAL A 46 15.31 -11.14 -3.46
N LEU A 47 14.14 -11.23 -2.81
CA LEU A 47 13.20 -10.14 -2.59
C LEU A 47 13.41 -9.53 -1.19
N LEU A 48 13.31 -8.22 -1.06
CA LEU A 48 13.16 -7.52 0.22
C LEU A 48 11.92 -6.60 0.14
N ASP A 49 10.95 -6.84 1.00
CA ASP A 49 9.75 -5.99 1.15
C ASP A 49 9.90 -5.09 2.37
N VAL A 50 9.90 -3.76 2.17
CA VAL A 50 10.13 -2.76 3.22
C VAL A 50 8.83 -2.04 3.55
N GLY A 51 8.47 -1.99 4.84
CA GLY A 51 7.12 -1.66 5.27
C GLY A 51 6.16 -2.82 4.95
N SER A 52 6.63 -4.05 5.21
CA SER A 52 5.96 -5.27 4.74
C SER A 52 4.60 -5.53 5.39
N GLY A 53 4.29 -4.84 6.49
CA GLY A 53 3.07 -5.10 7.24
C GLY A 53 2.92 -6.59 7.56
N PRO A 54 1.73 -7.19 7.35
CA PRO A 54 1.47 -8.61 7.57
C PRO A 54 2.04 -9.54 6.49
N GLY A 55 2.88 -9.04 5.56
CA GLY A 55 3.61 -9.85 4.57
C GLY A 55 2.90 -10.07 3.24
N THR A 56 1.82 -9.34 2.94
CA THR A 56 1.00 -9.52 1.73
C THR A 56 1.84 -9.61 0.45
N VAL A 57 2.71 -8.63 0.20
CA VAL A 57 3.55 -8.60 -1.01
C VAL A 57 4.50 -9.79 -1.06
N VAL A 58 5.13 -10.13 0.08
CA VAL A 58 6.03 -11.28 0.16
C VAL A 58 5.33 -12.55 -0.29
N PHE A 59 4.13 -12.83 0.23
CA PHE A 59 3.38 -14.05 -0.12
C PHE A 59 2.88 -14.05 -1.57
N ASP A 60 2.47 -12.90 -2.09
CA ASP A 60 1.94 -12.79 -3.45
C ASP A 60 3.00 -13.11 -4.51
N ILE A 61 4.26 -12.67 -4.32
CA ILE A 61 5.29 -12.77 -5.36
C ILE A 61 6.48 -13.66 -5.01
N LEU A 62 6.48 -14.33 -3.84
CA LEU A 62 7.56 -15.23 -3.43
C LEU A 62 7.87 -16.31 -4.48
N SER A 63 6.85 -16.81 -5.19
CA SER A 63 7.03 -17.84 -6.23
C SER A 63 7.97 -17.44 -7.37
N TYR A 64 8.21 -16.16 -7.54
CA TYR A 64 9.15 -15.63 -8.54
C TYR A 64 10.58 -15.47 -8.00
N PHE A 65 10.80 -15.73 -6.69
CA PHE A 65 12.09 -15.55 -6.01
C PHE A 65 12.49 -16.84 -5.27
N LYS A 66 13.78 -17.01 -5.02
CA LYS A 66 14.26 -18.14 -4.20
C LYS A 66 14.02 -17.91 -2.71
N ARG A 67 14.08 -16.64 -2.26
CA ARG A 67 13.84 -16.23 -0.87
C ARG A 67 13.26 -14.83 -0.84
N ALA A 68 12.54 -14.55 0.24
CA ALA A 68 12.02 -13.23 0.53
C ALA A 68 12.27 -12.82 1.98
N TYR A 69 12.49 -11.54 2.15
CA TYR A 69 12.61 -10.88 3.46
C TYR A 69 11.55 -9.79 3.53
N GLY A 70 10.91 -9.66 4.69
CA GLY A 70 10.02 -8.55 5.01
C GLY A 70 10.53 -7.81 6.23
N CYS A 71 10.47 -6.48 6.22
CA CYS A 71 10.73 -5.69 7.40
C CYS A 71 9.69 -4.59 7.61
N ASP A 72 9.37 -4.35 8.89
CA ASP A 72 8.38 -3.36 9.32
C ASP A 72 8.73 -2.86 10.73
N THR A 73 8.32 -1.65 11.07
CA THR A 73 8.46 -1.11 12.44
C THR A 73 7.40 -1.64 13.39
N GLY A 74 6.23 -2.05 12.86
CA GLY A 74 5.11 -2.57 13.63
C GLY A 74 5.37 -3.98 14.16
N PHE A 75 5.64 -4.10 15.47
CA PHE A 75 5.90 -5.41 16.08
C PHE A 75 4.78 -6.41 15.80
N GLN A 76 3.52 -6.02 15.98
CA GLN A 76 2.37 -6.90 15.75
C GLN A 76 2.17 -7.26 14.28
N MET A 77 2.54 -6.36 13.35
CA MET A 77 2.54 -6.66 11.92
C MET A 77 3.54 -7.78 11.59
N ILE A 78 4.74 -7.69 12.15
CA ILE A 78 5.77 -8.74 11.98
C ILE A 78 5.34 -10.07 12.58
N GLU A 79 4.68 -10.07 13.73
CA GLU A 79 4.16 -11.32 14.33
C GLU A 79 3.03 -11.94 13.48
N GLN A 80 2.13 -11.12 12.92
CA GLN A 80 1.12 -11.59 11.96
C GLN A 80 1.77 -12.19 10.69
N ALA A 81 2.80 -11.54 10.15
CA ALA A 81 3.53 -12.04 9.00
C ALA A 81 4.23 -13.39 9.28
N LYS A 82 4.85 -13.55 10.44
CA LYS A 82 5.48 -14.82 10.88
C LYS A 82 4.45 -15.93 11.06
N GLN A 83 3.29 -15.60 11.64
CA GLN A 83 2.19 -16.55 11.79
C GLN A 83 1.68 -17.00 10.42
N ALA A 84 1.40 -16.07 9.50
CA ALA A 84 0.96 -16.36 8.14
C ALA A 84 1.99 -17.22 7.38
N ALA A 85 3.30 -16.94 7.53
CA ALA A 85 4.35 -17.76 6.95
C ALA A 85 4.33 -19.20 7.48
N THR A 86 4.11 -19.37 8.78
CA THR A 86 4.02 -20.70 9.42
C THR A 86 2.79 -21.47 8.93
N GLU A 87 1.63 -20.81 8.90
CA GLU A 87 0.37 -21.38 8.42
C GLU A 87 0.42 -21.74 6.93
N GLY A 88 1.12 -20.92 6.11
CA GLY A 88 1.39 -21.18 4.71
C GLY A 88 2.44 -22.25 4.43
N GLY A 89 3.08 -22.82 5.47
CA GLY A 89 4.07 -23.88 5.34
C GLY A 89 5.42 -23.42 4.80
N PHE A 90 5.73 -22.12 4.83
CA PHE A 90 7.01 -21.59 4.37
C PHE A 90 8.13 -21.83 5.39
N SER A 91 9.29 -22.30 4.89
CA SER A 91 10.46 -22.48 5.75
C SER A 91 11.17 -21.15 6.05
N LYS A 92 11.95 -21.12 7.13
CA LYS A 92 12.77 -19.95 7.50
C LYS A 92 13.88 -19.63 6.50
N GLU A 93 14.23 -20.59 5.64
CA GLU A 93 15.17 -20.40 4.54
C GLU A 93 14.51 -19.68 3.36
N GLN A 94 13.20 -19.83 3.22
CA GLN A 94 12.41 -19.19 2.14
C GLN A 94 11.93 -17.80 2.52
N VAL A 95 11.41 -17.62 3.74
CA VAL A 95 10.79 -16.37 4.19
C VAL A 95 11.25 -15.98 5.59
N VAL A 96 11.68 -14.73 5.74
CA VAL A 96 12.08 -14.16 7.03
C VAL A 96 11.44 -12.79 7.23
N PHE A 97 10.79 -12.59 8.38
CA PHE A 97 10.27 -11.29 8.79
C PHE A 97 11.01 -10.75 10.01
N LYS A 98 11.37 -9.45 9.99
CA LYS A 98 12.16 -8.81 11.04
C LYS A 98 11.68 -7.37 11.32
N GLY A 99 11.60 -6.99 12.60
CA GLY A 99 11.39 -5.60 13.01
C GLY A 99 12.55 -4.72 12.57
N SER A 100 12.29 -3.69 11.74
CA SER A 100 13.31 -2.72 11.31
C SER A 100 12.62 -1.49 10.70
N ALA A 101 13.20 -0.31 10.92
CA ALA A 101 12.83 0.87 10.17
C ALA A 101 13.33 0.75 8.71
N ALA A 102 12.67 1.48 7.81
CA ALA A 102 13.00 1.49 6.38
C ALA A 102 14.43 1.98 6.13
N GLU A 103 14.85 3.00 6.85
CA GLU A 103 16.18 3.61 6.81
C GLU A 103 17.30 2.65 7.30
N GLN A 104 16.90 1.55 7.93
CA GLN A 104 17.79 0.49 8.43
C GLN A 104 17.54 -0.85 7.73
N CYS A 105 16.82 -0.88 6.61
CA CYS A 105 16.46 -2.11 5.91
C CYS A 105 17.67 -2.94 5.47
N ALA A 106 18.82 -2.31 5.24
CA ALA A 106 20.09 -2.99 4.95
C ALA A 106 20.60 -3.85 6.11
N ASP A 107 20.24 -3.50 7.35
CA ASP A 107 20.67 -4.20 8.56
C ASP A 107 19.61 -5.23 9.01
N ALA A 108 18.39 -5.14 8.49
CA ALA A 108 17.33 -6.14 8.69
C ALA A 108 17.77 -7.52 8.18
N ARG A 109 18.69 -7.52 7.26
CA ARG A 109 19.35 -8.66 6.68
C ARG A 109 20.82 -8.76 7.16
N SER A 110 21.07 -9.50 8.21
CA SER A 110 22.39 -9.56 8.88
C SER A 110 23.55 -10.19 8.06
N THR A 111 23.34 -10.59 6.78
CA THR A 111 24.34 -11.39 6.04
C THR A 111 24.60 -11.03 4.57
N CYS A 112 23.84 -10.15 3.93
CA CYS A 112 23.97 -10.00 2.47
C CYS A 112 23.75 -8.57 1.98
N GLN A 113 24.68 -7.65 2.28
CA GLN A 113 24.72 -6.35 1.63
C GLN A 113 25.03 -6.53 0.12
N GLY A 114 24.26 -5.87 -0.74
CA GLY A 114 24.47 -5.92 -2.18
C GLY A 114 23.99 -7.20 -2.87
N GLU A 115 23.08 -7.97 -2.27
CA GLU A 115 22.56 -9.23 -2.83
C GLU A 115 21.06 -9.23 -3.13
N VAL A 116 20.33 -8.17 -2.77
CA VAL A 116 18.91 -8.06 -3.05
C VAL A 116 18.70 -7.75 -4.54
N ASP A 117 17.82 -8.49 -5.18
CA ASP A 117 17.48 -8.28 -6.60
C ASP A 117 16.40 -7.23 -6.74
N VAL A 118 15.36 -7.35 -5.93
CA VAL A 118 14.21 -6.45 -5.94
C VAL A 118 13.89 -6.01 -4.51
N ILE A 119 13.76 -4.70 -4.31
CA ILE A 119 13.13 -4.12 -3.13
C ILE A 119 11.74 -3.66 -3.53
N THR A 120 10.74 -4.03 -2.72
CA THR A 120 9.36 -3.55 -2.83
C THR A 120 9.01 -2.65 -1.65
N VAL A 121 8.20 -1.62 -1.90
CA VAL A 121 7.60 -0.75 -0.88
C VAL A 121 6.15 -0.50 -1.25
N ALA A 122 5.25 -1.13 -0.53
CA ALA A 122 3.81 -1.10 -0.80
C ALA A 122 3.09 -0.21 0.21
N MET A 123 2.51 0.91 -0.19
CA MET A 123 1.71 1.77 0.68
C MET A 123 2.45 2.27 1.93
N ALA A 124 3.78 2.45 1.85
CA ALA A 124 4.59 2.77 3.02
C ALA A 124 5.58 3.93 2.82
N ALA A 125 6.07 4.16 1.58
CA ALA A 125 7.15 5.11 1.30
C ALA A 125 6.86 6.54 1.78
N HIS A 126 5.60 6.96 1.73
CA HIS A 126 5.16 8.28 2.17
C HIS A 126 5.30 8.54 3.70
N TRP A 127 5.76 7.53 4.45
CA TRP A 127 6.10 7.63 5.88
C TRP A 127 7.59 7.60 6.17
N PHE A 128 8.44 7.41 5.14
CA PHE A 128 9.88 7.23 5.32
C PHE A 128 10.64 8.55 5.25
N ASP A 129 11.80 8.60 5.90
CA ASP A 129 12.87 9.52 5.51
C ASP A 129 13.47 9.01 4.20
N MET A 130 12.96 9.53 3.08
CA MET A 130 13.29 9.00 1.75
C MET A 130 14.77 9.10 1.43
N SER A 131 15.46 10.18 1.85
CA SER A 131 16.90 10.32 1.64
C SER A 131 17.69 9.23 2.38
N ALA A 132 17.36 8.95 3.64
CA ALA A 132 17.99 7.88 4.41
C ALA A 132 17.58 6.50 3.89
N PHE A 133 16.33 6.31 3.49
CA PHE A 133 15.85 5.07 2.89
C PHE A 133 16.56 4.73 1.57
N TYR A 134 16.74 5.69 0.65
CA TYR A 134 17.45 5.43 -0.60
C TYR A 134 18.88 4.95 -0.38
N LYS A 135 19.57 5.46 0.64
CA LYS A 135 20.92 4.99 1.00
C LYS A 135 20.90 3.54 1.48
N ALA A 136 19.94 3.20 2.35
CA ALA A 136 19.77 1.84 2.85
C ALA A 136 19.37 0.87 1.72
N ALA A 137 18.44 1.28 0.86
CA ALA A 137 18.01 0.50 -0.30
C ALA A 137 19.16 0.26 -1.28
N ALA A 138 19.92 1.31 -1.64
CA ALA A 138 21.08 1.17 -2.50
C ALA A 138 22.16 0.26 -1.89
N LYS A 139 22.38 0.31 -0.59
CA LYS A 139 23.32 -0.59 0.11
C LYS A 139 22.86 -2.05 0.06
N SER A 140 21.55 -2.31 0.05
CA SER A 140 20.97 -3.65 0.03
C SER A 140 20.91 -4.26 -1.38
N LEU A 141 20.54 -3.46 -2.39
CA LEU A 141 20.42 -3.89 -3.77
C LEU A 141 21.78 -4.25 -4.37
N ARG A 142 21.82 -5.26 -5.22
CA ARG A 142 22.96 -5.49 -6.13
C ARG A 142 22.98 -4.44 -7.25
N PRO A 143 24.13 -4.23 -7.92
CA PRO A 143 24.16 -3.44 -9.13
C PRO A 143 23.16 -3.96 -10.17
N GLY A 144 22.34 -3.06 -10.73
CA GLY A 144 21.22 -3.42 -11.61
C GLY A 144 19.96 -3.90 -10.90
N GLY A 145 19.96 -3.96 -9.57
CA GLY A 145 18.76 -4.28 -8.76
C GLY A 145 17.67 -3.23 -8.89
N THR A 146 16.44 -3.64 -8.66
CA THR A 146 15.24 -2.80 -8.82
C THR A 146 14.64 -2.39 -7.47
N LEU A 147 14.33 -1.11 -7.33
CA LEU A 147 13.46 -0.59 -6.29
C LEU A 147 12.09 -0.28 -6.90
N ALA A 148 11.04 -0.89 -6.38
CA ALA A 148 9.65 -0.71 -6.78
C ALA A 148 8.84 -0.12 -5.61
N ILE A 149 8.31 1.07 -5.77
CA ILE A 149 7.51 1.79 -4.77
C ILE A 149 6.11 2.00 -5.36
N TRP A 150 5.06 1.70 -4.61
CA TRP A 150 3.71 2.02 -5.08
C TRP A 150 2.78 2.46 -3.98
N THR A 151 1.81 3.26 -4.39
CA THR A 151 0.70 3.70 -3.56
C THR A 151 -0.63 3.48 -4.27
N CYS A 152 -1.66 3.22 -3.48
CA CYS A 152 -3.06 3.25 -3.89
C CYS A 152 -3.72 4.43 -3.18
N SER A 153 -4.25 5.38 -3.93
CA SER A 153 -4.88 6.58 -3.38
C SER A 153 -6.33 6.32 -2.95
N SER A 154 -7.13 7.36 -2.87
CA SER A 154 -8.54 7.31 -2.48
C SER A 154 -9.36 6.23 -3.20
N MET A 155 -10.42 5.79 -2.56
CA MET A 155 -11.38 4.84 -3.13
C MET A 155 -12.28 5.54 -4.15
N PHE A 156 -12.44 4.93 -5.32
CA PHE A 156 -13.31 5.40 -6.38
C PHE A 156 -14.41 4.40 -6.73
N VAL A 157 -15.60 4.93 -7.02
CA VAL A 157 -16.73 4.16 -7.52
C VAL A 157 -16.59 4.01 -9.03
N HIS A 158 -16.70 2.77 -9.55
CA HIS A 158 -16.55 2.51 -10.96
C HIS A 158 -17.63 3.25 -11.78
N PRO A 159 -17.29 3.79 -12.97
CA PRO A 159 -18.23 4.56 -13.81
C PRO A 159 -19.51 3.82 -14.22
N SER A 160 -19.53 2.50 -14.20
CA SER A 160 -20.72 1.69 -14.51
C SER A 160 -21.73 1.56 -13.36
N VAL A 161 -21.36 1.97 -12.15
CA VAL A 161 -22.22 1.82 -10.98
C VAL A 161 -23.36 2.84 -11.01
N PRO A 162 -24.63 2.42 -10.86
CA PRO A 162 -25.74 3.34 -10.69
C PRO A 162 -25.52 4.29 -9.51
N ASN A 163 -25.96 5.55 -9.64
CA ASN A 163 -25.79 6.58 -8.59
C ASN A 163 -24.32 6.83 -8.16
N ARG A 164 -23.34 6.47 -8.99
CA ARG A 164 -21.90 6.58 -8.68
C ARG A 164 -21.52 7.94 -8.09
N GLU A 165 -22.07 9.03 -8.65
CA GLU A 165 -21.74 10.39 -8.22
C GLU A 165 -22.14 10.61 -6.77
N LYS A 166 -23.36 10.22 -6.39
CA LYS A 166 -23.83 10.35 -5.01
C LYS A 166 -23.03 9.48 -4.02
N ILE A 167 -22.64 8.27 -4.45
CA ILE A 167 -21.82 7.37 -3.65
C ILE A 167 -20.42 7.98 -3.48
N GLN A 168 -19.84 8.50 -4.57
CA GLN A 168 -18.53 9.15 -4.53
C GLN A 168 -18.54 10.41 -3.67
N ASP A 169 -19.59 11.24 -3.73
CA ASP A 169 -19.73 12.42 -2.88
C ASP A 169 -19.72 12.05 -1.40
N ILE A 170 -20.39 10.95 -1.01
CA ILE A 170 -20.40 10.48 0.39
C ILE A 170 -18.99 10.05 0.83
N LEU A 171 -18.25 9.34 -0.04
CA LEU A 171 -16.86 8.94 0.26
C LEU A 171 -15.92 10.16 0.32
N SER A 172 -16.12 11.13 -0.55
CA SER A 172 -15.35 12.38 -0.54
C SER A 172 -15.65 13.24 0.70
N ASP A 173 -16.92 13.32 1.14
CA ASP A 173 -17.30 14.00 2.38
C ASP A 173 -16.61 13.35 3.60
N LEU A 174 -16.46 12.03 3.62
CA LEU A 174 -15.72 11.36 4.68
C LEU A 174 -14.24 11.79 4.66
N GLU A 175 -13.59 11.69 3.50
CA GLU A 175 -12.15 11.94 3.36
C GLU A 175 -11.78 13.42 3.54
N ASP A 176 -12.50 14.32 2.86
CA ASP A 176 -12.13 15.74 2.77
C ASP A 176 -12.88 16.60 3.78
N GLY A 177 -13.94 16.06 4.38
CA GLY A 177 -14.73 16.71 5.42
C GLY A 177 -14.40 16.17 6.81
N MET A 178 -14.98 15.03 7.17
CA MET A 178 -14.92 14.52 8.55
C MET A 178 -13.51 14.10 8.98
N LEU A 179 -12.70 13.56 8.09
CA LEU A 179 -11.35 13.10 8.39
C LEU A 179 -10.26 14.14 8.15
N ALA A 180 -10.55 15.25 7.48
CA ALA A 180 -9.57 16.28 7.14
C ALA A 180 -8.69 16.76 8.31
N PRO A 181 -9.23 16.98 9.55
CA PRO A 181 -8.41 17.40 10.70
C PRO A 181 -7.41 16.35 11.19
N HIS A 182 -7.52 15.10 10.73
CA HIS A 182 -6.71 13.95 11.14
C HIS A 182 -5.75 13.47 10.04
N VAL A 183 -5.70 14.20 8.93
CA VAL A 183 -4.79 13.94 7.81
C VAL A 183 -3.37 14.38 8.20
N GLU A 184 -2.39 13.51 7.98
CA GLU A 184 -0.96 13.80 8.12
C GLU A 184 -0.30 13.94 6.74
N GLU A 185 0.93 14.47 6.70
CA GLU A 185 1.69 14.70 5.47
C GLU A 185 1.77 13.44 4.58
N GLY A 186 2.07 12.28 5.18
CA GLY A 186 2.11 11.01 4.46
C GLY A 186 0.78 10.65 3.77
N ASN A 187 -0.36 10.93 4.41
CA ASN A 187 -1.66 10.73 3.76
C ASN A 187 -1.82 11.66 2.54
N THR A 188 -1.36 12.91 2.63
CA THR A 188 -1.43 13.86 1.52
C THR A 188 -0.56 13.40 0.36
N ILE A 189 0.68 12.97 0.61
CA ILE A 189 1.58 12.42 -0.41
C ILE A 189 0.93 11.21 -1.12
N SER A 190 0.41 10.24 -0.35
CA SER A 190 -0.25 9.06 -0.90
C SER A 190 -1.49 9.42 -1.73
N ARG A 191 -2.35 10.33 -1.23
CA ARG A 191 -3.55 10.81 -1.98
C ARG A 191 -3.19 11.52 -3.27
N ASN A 192 -2.05 12.24 -3.29
CA ASN A 192 -1.52 12.88 -4.49
C ASN A 192 -0.74 11.89 -5.39
N ALA A 193 -0.98 10.59 -5.23
CA ALA A 193 -0.38 9.55 -6.05
C ALA A 193 1.17 9.60 -6.02
N ASP A 194 1.76 9.85 -4.84
CA ASP A 194 3.20 9.98 -4.60
C ASP A 194 3.90 11.01 -5.53
N ARG A 195 3.17 12.05 -6.00
CA ARG A 195 3.77 13.11 -6.84
C ARG A 195 4.75 13.98 -6.05
N ASP A 196 4.50 14.12 -4.76
CA ASP A 196 5.30 14.92 -3.83
C ASP A 196 6.30 14.06 -3.04
N LEU A 197 6.41 12.75 -3.38
CA LEU A 197 7.41 11.88 -2.78
C LEU A 197 8.81 12.31 -3.28
N GLU A 198 9.72 12.60 -2.36
CA GLU A 198 11.10 12.94 -2.67
C GLU A 198 11.76 11.80 -3.46
N LEU A 199 12.39 12.12 -4.60
CA LEU A 199 13.11 11.16 -5.45
C LEU A 199 14.63 11.23 -5.21
N PRO A 200 15.43 10.19 -5.55
CA PRO A 200 16.85 10.15 -5.20
C PRO A 200 17.69 11.33 -5.70
N TRP A 201 17.27 11.98 -6.77
CA TRP A 201 17.97 13.14 -7.36
C TRP A 201 17.55 14.49 -6.78
N ASP A 202 16.50 14.52 -5.97
CA ASP A 202 16.03 15.76 -5.31
C ASP A 202 16.90 16.12 -4.11
N ASP A 203 17.52 15.13 -3.43
CA ASP A 203 18.44 15.33 -2.32
C ASP A 203 19.90 15.04 -2.72
N VAL A 204 20.81 15.94 -2.31
CA VAL A 204 22.24 15.86 -2.64
C VAL A 204 22.90 14.59 -2.08
N THR A 205 22.38 14.02 -1.00
CA THR A 205 22.99 12.88 -0.30
C THR A 205 22.54 11.53 -0.83
N SER A 206 21.46 11.47 -1.60
CA SER A 206 20.94 10.28 -2.28
C SER A 206 21.15 10.34 -3.81
N ARG A 207 21.53 11.52 -4.34
CA ARG A 207 21.79 11.71 -5.76
C ARG A 207 22.87 10.76 -6.26
N GLY A 208 22.59 10.09 -7.39
CA GLY A 208 23.52 9.14 -8.03
C GLY A 208 23.47 7.72 -7.46
N LEU A 209 22.66 7.44 -6.42
CA LEU A 209 22.45 6.09 -5.92
C LEU A 209 21.58 5.25 -6.85
N PHE A 210 20.71 5.90 -7.61
CA PHE A 210 19.83 5.29 -8.62
C PHE A 210 19.98 6.04 -9.94
N GLY A 211 19.86 5.32 -11.06
CA GLY A 211 19.97 5.91 -12.38
C GLY A 211 18.71 6.68 -12.76
N GLU A 212 18.77 8.02 -12.83
CA GLU A 212 17.62 8.86 -13.22
C GLU A 212 17.07 8.46 -14.60
N GLY A 213 17.92 8.13 -15.56
CA GLY A 213 17.51 7.67 -16.89
C GLY A 213 16.80 6.31 -16.91
N SER A 214 16.81 5.56 -15.81
CA SER A 214 16.07 4.30 -15.66
C SER A 214 14.74 4.47 -14.95
N PHE A 215 14.45 5.65 -14.43
CA PHE A 215 13.20 5.91 -13.72
C PHE A 215 11.99 5.69 -14.61
N LYS A 216 11.01 4.97 -14.09
CA LYS A 216 9.73 4.77 -14.75
C LYS A 216 8.61 4.99 -13.75
N ARG A 217 7.64 5.83 -14.11
CA ARG A 217 6.37 5.99 -13.41
C ARG A 217 5.28 5.36 -14.26
N VAL A 218 4.43 4.56 -13.62
CA VAL A 218 3.23 3.99 -14.24
C VAL A 218 2.04 4.33 -13.37
N ASP A 219 1.05 4.96 -13.97
CA ASP A 219 -0.18 5.34 -13.29
C ASP A 219 -1.35 4.55 -13.86
N TRP A 220 -2.23 4.03 -12.99
CA TRP A 220 -3.50 3.39 -13.35
C TRP A 220 -4.64 4.07 -12.62
N ASP A 221 -5.76 4.18 -13.31
CA ASP A 221 -7.08 4.57 -12.79
C ASP A 221 -7.07 5.93 -12.06
N LEU A 222 -6.19 6.84 -12.49
CA LEU A 222 -6.08 8.16 -11.88
C LEU A 222 -7.44 8.86 -11.83
N HIS A 223 -7.76 9.41 -10.68
CA HIS A 223 -9.00 10.12 -10.40
C HIS A 223 -10.27 9.28 -10.68
N GLY A 224 -10.18 7.96 -10.54
CA GLY A 224 -11.30 7.05 -10.76
C GLY A 224 -11.69 6.90 -12.25
N ILE A 225 -10.74 7.17 -13.16
CA ILE A 225 -10.90 6.94 -14.59
C ILE A 225 -10.22 5.62 -14.94
N PRO A 226 -10.98 4.56 -15.33
CA PRO A 226 -10.38 3.28 -15.68
C PRO A 226 -9.32 3.40 -16.76
N SER A 227 -8.14 2.83 -16.53
CA SER A 227 -7.03 2.80 -17.50
C SER A 227 -7.18 1.68 -18.53
N ALA A 228 -7.97 0.65 -18.21
CA ALA A 228 -8.25 -0.42 -19.14
C ALA A 228 -9.09 0.09 -20.33
N PRO A 229 -8.88 -0.47 -21.55
CA PRO A 229 -9.65 -0.08 -22.73
C PRO A 229 -11.15 -0.26 -22.50
N LYS A 230 -11.94 0.64 -23.09
CA LYS A 230 -13.40 0.47 -23.14
C LYS A 230 -13.77 -0.78 -23.93
N GLY A 231 -14.85 -1.43 -23.53
CA GLY A 231 -15.48 -2.50 -24.31
C GLY A 231 -15.91 -2.02 -25.71
N GLY A 232 -16.11 -2.96 -26.62
CA GLY A 232 -16.56 -2.65 -27.99
C GLY A 232 -17.92 -1.97 -28.05
N ASP A 233 -18.72 -2.04 -27.02
CA ASP A 233 -20.00 -1.37 -26.81
C ASP A 233 -19.87 0.01 -26.13
N GLY A 234 -18.64 0.45 -25.85
CA GLY A 234 -18.35 1.72 -25.18
C GLY A 234 -18.41 1.67 -23.66
N THR A 235 -18.64 0.50 -23.03
CA THR A 235 -18.61 0.34 -21.58
C THR A 235 -17.21 0.66 -21.04
N PRO A 236 -17.09 1.33 -19.87
CA PRO A 236 -15.79 1.51 -19.21
C PRO A 236 -15.11 0.17 -18.94
N GLY A 237 -13.79 0.09 -19.17
CA GLY A 237 -13.01 -1.06 -18.79
C GLY A 237 -12.86 -1.16 -17.26
N PRO A 238 -12.40 -2.31 -16.71
CA PRO A 238 -12.26 -2.48 -15.28
C PRO A 238 -11.12 -1.61 -14.72
N PHE A 239 -11.18 -1.31 -13.41
CA PHE A 239 -10.02 -0.79 -12.69
C PHE A 239 -8.92 -1.85 -12.58
N LEU A 240 -7.67 -1.41 -12.43
CA LEU A 240 -6.52 -2.29 -12.18
C LEU A 240 -6.74 -3.19 -10.95
N HIS A 241 -7.33 -2.61 -9.90
CA HIS A 241 -7.66 -3.28 -8.66
C HIS A 241 -9.13 -3.04 -8.35
N GLU A 242 -9.98 -3.79 -9.05
CA GLU A 242 -11.43 -3.68 -8.95
C GLU A 242 -11.99 -4.77 -8.05
N ARG A 243 -12.93 -4.39 -7.21
CA ARG A 243 -13.71 -5.34 -6.41
C ARG A 243 -15.13 -4.85 -6.19
N GLU A 244 -16.06 -5.78 -6.17
CA GLU A 244 -17.37 -5.54 -5.61
C GLU A 244 -17.30 -5.66 -4.07
N ALA A 245 -17.92 -4.74 -3.35
CA ALA A 245 -17.91 -4.75 -1.90
C ALA A 245 -19.29 -4.44 -1.34
N THR A 246 -19.70 -5.22 -0.35
CA THR A 246 -20.84 -4.88 0.51
C THR A 246 -20.52 -3.66 1.37
N ILE A 247 -21.54 -3.02 1.93
CA ILE A 247 -21.36 -1.92 2.89
C ILE A 247 -20.49 -2.37 4.07
N SER A 248 -20.70 -3.57 4.60
CA SER A 248 -19.90 -4.12 5.71
C SER A 248 -18.42 -4.32 5.32
N GLU A 249 -18.11 -4.73 4.09
CA GLU A 249 -16.75 -4.83 3.60
C GLU A 249 -16.11 -3.46 3.38
N MET A 250 -16.90 -2.47 2.95
CA MET A 250 -16.46 -1.06 2.88
C MET A 250 -16.13 -0.51 4.27
N GLU A 251 -16.99 -0.73 5.26
CA GLU A 251 -16.76 -0.36 6.66
C GLU A 251 -15.45 -0.95 7.20
N GLN A 252 -15.20 -2.23 6.97
CA GLN A 252 -13.96 -2.89 7.38
C GLN A 252 -12.73 -2.25 6.73
N THR A 253 -12.80 -1.96 5.43
CA THR A 253 -11.72 -1.31 4.70
C THR A 253 -11.45 0.11 5.20
N LEU A 254 -12.50 0.93 5.32
CA LEU A 254 -12.40 2.30 5.83
C LEU A 254 -11.87 2.32 7.26
N SER A 255 -12.33 1.40 8.12
CA SER A 255 -11.87 1.28 9.51
C SER A 255 -10.38 0.95 9.63
N SER A 256 -9.76 0.40 8.59
CA SER A 256 -8.33 0.07 8.56
C SER A 256 -7.42 1.26 8.20
N ALA A 257 -8.00 2.39 7.76
CA ALA A 257 -7.23 3.56 7.36
C ALA A 257 -6.66 4.30 8.59
N SER A 258 -5.37 4.69 8.52
CA SER A 258 -4.68 5.40 9.61
C SER A 258 -5.42 6.65 10.07
N VAL A 259 -5.97 7.40 9.12
CA VAL A 259 -6.74 8.64 9.40
C VAL A 259 -8.02 8.36 10.20
N VAL A 260 -8.71 7.23 9.97
CA VAL A 260 -9.89 6.80 10.76
C VAL A 260 -9.47 6.39 12.16
N ILE A 261 -8.35 5.67 12.28
CA ILE A 261 -7.82 5.25 13.57
C ILE A 261 -7.46 6.48 14.43
N ARG A 262 -6.83 7.49 13.83
CA ARG A 262 -6.53 8.77 14.50
C ARG A 262 -7.79 9.53 14.87
N TRP A 263 -8.79 9.56 13.99
CA TRP A 263 -10.08 10.16 14.31
C TRP A 263 -10.72 9.50 15.55
N ARG A 264 -10.76 8.16 15.60
CA ARG A 264 -11.27 7.40 16.74
C ARG A 264 -10.50 7.67 18.02
N GLY A 265 -9.18 7.79 17.93
CA GLY A 265 -8.32 8.15 19.06
C GLY A 265 -8.62 9.56 19.62
N ALA A 266 -8.97 10.50 18.75
CA ALA A 266 -9.33 11.88 19.12
C ALA A 266 -10.80 12.00 19.59
N ASN A 267 -11.67 11.06 19.25
CA ASN A 267 -13.11 11.07 19.55
C ASN A 267 -13.55 9.76 20.23
N PRO A 268 -12.99 9.41 21.40
CA PRO A 268 -13.23 8.10 22.04
C PRO A 268 -14.70 7.85 22.41
N ASP A 269 -15.46 8.91 22.71
CA ASP A 269 -16.87 8.80 23.08
C ASP A 269 -17.78 8.47 21.88
N GLN A 270 -17.34 8.77 20.66
CA GLN A 270 -18.07 8.50 19.42
C GLN A 270 -17.55 7.25 18.70
N ALA A 271 -16.31 6.87 18.96
CA ALA A 271 -15.63 5.74 18.30
C ALA A 271 -16.42 4.42 18.50
N LEU A 272 -16.66 3.71 17.39
CA LEU A 272 -17.39 2.43 17.37
C LEU A 272 -18.86 2.50 17.83
N THR A 273 -19.44 3.71 17.87
CA THR A 273 -20.88 3.94 18.16
C THR A 273 -21.64 4.27 16.87
N ASP A 274 -22.92 4.59 17.00
CA ASP A 274 -23.75 5.10 15.90
C ASP A 274 -23.28 6.47 15.35
N GLU A 275 -22.42 7.17 16.09
CA GLU A 275 -21.81 8.46 15.72
C GLU A 275 -20.40 8.31 15.13
N ASP A 276 -19.86 7.10 15.05
CA ASP A 276 -18.56 6.84 14.41
C ASP A 276 -18.62 7.25 12.93
N VAL A 277 -17.57 7.93 12.44
CA VAL A 277 -17.52 8.45 11.05
C VAL A 277 -17.74 7.37 10.01
N VAL A 278 -17.25 6.15 10.24
CA VAL A 278 -17.44 5.02 9.33
C VAL A 278 -18.89 4.53 9.40
N THR A 279 -19.48 4.42 10.59
CA THR A 279 -20.88 4.01 10.77
C THR A 279 -21.84 5.03 10.12
N VAL A 280 -21.59 6.33 10.33
CA VAL A 280 -22.37 7.41 9.70
C VAL A 280 -22.26 7.34 8.18
N THR A 281 -21.06 7.16 7.65
CA THR A 281 -20.82 7.02 6.21
C THR A 281 -21.52 5.79 5.64
N ALA A 282 -21.41 4.64 6.30
CA ALA A 282 -22.08 3.40 5.89
C ALA A 282 -23.61 3.55 5.82
N ARG A 283 -24.21 4.23 6.79
CA ARG A 283 -25.67 4.53 6.80
C ARG A 283 -26.07 5.39 5.59
N ARG A 284 -25.30 6.45 5.30
CA ARG A 284 -25.54 7.30 4.10
C ARG A 284 -25.38 6.50 2.80
N LEU A 285 -24.39 5.64 2.69
CA LEU A 285 -24.20 4.76 1.54
C LEU A 285 -25.40 3.81 1.39
N GLN A 286 -25.89 3.22 2.48
CA GLN A 286 -27.03 2.32 2.48
C GLN A 286 -28.33 3.00 1.97
N GLU A 287 -28.54 4.26 2.32
CA GLU A 287 -29.67 5.05 1.84
C GLU A 287 -29.65 5.27 0.31
N VAL A 288 -28.47 5.38 -0.28
CA VAL A 288 -28.30 5.63 -1.73
C VAL A 288 -28.27 4.35 -2.54
N MET A 289 -27.64 3.29 -2.01
CA MET A 289 -27.39 2.03 -2.71
C MET A 289 -28.46 0.96 -2.46
N GLY A 290 -29.16 1.02 -1.33
CA GLY A 290 -29.95 -0.13 -0.85
C GLY A 290 -29.10 -1.21 -0.18
N VAL A 291 -29.77 -2.10 0.55
CA VAL A 291 -29.13 -3.05 1.49
C VAL A 291 -28.34 -4.17 0.77
N SER A 292 -28.69 -4.47 -0.48
CA SER A 292 -28.20 -5.67 -1.20
C SER A 292 -27.22 -5.35 -2.34
N GLU A 293 -26.95 -4.08 -2.60
CA GLU A 293 -26.06 -3.70 -3.70
C GLU A 293 -24.59 -3.80 -3.31
N LYS A 294 -23.79 -4.24 -4.27
CA LYS A 294 -22.34 -4.31 -4.18
C LYS A 294 -21.75 -3.45 -5.29
N PRO A 295 -21.44 -2.19 -5.01
CA PRO A 295 -20.79 -1.35 -6.02
C PRO A 295 -19.42 -1.91 -6.36
N SER A 296 -19.04 -1.77 -7.62
CA SER A 296 -17.67 -1.96 -8.04
C SER A 296 -16.84 -0.76 -7.63
N LEU A 297 -15.75 -1.01 -6.92
CA LEU A 297 -14.83 -0.03 -6.35
C LEU A 297 -13.40 -0.31 -6.79
N GLY A 298 -12.60 0.74 -6.87
CA GLY A 298 -11.17 0.65 -7.14
C GLY A 298 -10.39 1.81 -6.53
N HIS A 299 -9.11 1.87 -6.84
CA HIS A 299 -8.20 2.90 -6.37
C HIS A 299 -7.33 3.40 -7.53
N SER A 300 -7.00 4.69 -7.55
CA SER A 300 -5.86 5.12 -8.36
C SER A 300 -4.60 4.47 -7.84
N THR A 301 -3.80 3.90 -8.73
CA THR A 301 -2.55 3.21 -8.36
C THR A 301 -1.39 3.83 -9.11
N THR A 302 -0.32 4.14 -8.40
CA THR A 302 0.94 4.65 -8.96
C THR A 302 2.07 3.72 -8.57
N LEU A 303 2.88 3.34 -9.55
CA LEU A 303 4.09 2.55 -9.40
C LEU A 303 5.31 3.35 -9.87
N LEU A 304 6.31 3.47 -9.01
CA LEU A 304 7.60 4.07 -9.28
C LEU A 304 8.66 2.96 -9.34
N LEU A 305 9.44 2.92 -10.42
CA LEU A 305 10.48 1.92 -10.66
C LEU A 305 11.81 2.63 -10.85
N LEU A 306 12.81 2.20 -10.08
CA LEU A 306 14.16 2.75 -10.09
C LEU A 306 15.19 1.59 -10.19
N ARG A 307 16.32 1.84 -10.82
CA ARG A 307 17.43 0.89 -10.92
C ARG A 307 18.69 1.44 -10.24
N ARG A 308 19.30 0.58 -9.43
CA ARG A 308 20.59 0.86 -8.82
C ARG A 308 21.74 0.78 -9.84
#